data_8bd7b0866f709aef8ababf7ec2505325
#
_entry.id   8bd7b0866f709aef8ababf7ec2505325
#
_cell.length_a   1.000
_cell.length_b   1.000
_cell.length_c   1.000
_cell.angle_alpha   90.00
_cell.angle_beta   90.00
_cell.angle_gamma   90.00
#
_symmetry.space_group_name_H-M   'P 1'
#
loop_
_entity.id
_entity.type
_entity.pdbx_description
1 polymer ?
#
loop_
_entity_poly.entity_id
_entity_poly.type
_entity_poly.pdbx_seq_one_letter_code
_entity_poly.pdbx_strand_id
1 'polypeptide(L)'
;YNLIAPTLAEALLQHEPGAKAVSVATEAMSAIIMAGHGGGAFWLDSARCGWETSPYYAPEVPEWVARSNRERYNLSYIAPEWRTLYEKGRYLNTRNWDIVLTGKSRKDKDEPGEGRLKLTSDYDKMLYTPAGNTAVLGFAKQAIAQFKLGDDATPDLLNICLDTPRRISEAYGPESVEVEDMYYLSLIHI
;
A
#
# COMPACT_ATOMS: atom_id res chain seq x y z
N TYR A 1 20.21 12.94 -9.28
CA TYR A 1 18.75 12.99 -9.02
C TYR A 1 18.02 12.47 -10.25
N ASN A 2 17.13 11.48 -10.10
CA ASN A 2 16.43 10.89 -11.24
C ASN A 2 15.12 11.63 -11.58
N LEU A 3 14.61 12.46 -10.68
CA LEU A 3 13.41 13.27 -10.88
C LEU A 3 13.84 14.71 -11.22
N ILE A 4 13.61 15.12 -12.46
CA ILE A 4 14.01 16.46 -12.97
C ILE A 4 12.81 17.40 -13.06
N ALA A 5 11.63 16.87 -13.39
CA ALA A 5 10.42 17.66 -13.49
C ALA A 5 9.80 17.89 -12.11
N PRO A 6 9.23 19.08 -11.84
CA PRO A 6 8.55 19.35 -10.60
C PRO A 6 7.28 18.48 -10.47
N THR A 7 6.99 18.06 -9.25
CA THR A 7 5.77 17.32 -8.91
C THR A 7 4.65 18.27 -8.48
N LEU A 8 3.43 17.74 -8.36
CA LEU A 8 2.30 18.51 -7.80
C LEU A 8 2.60 18.99 -6.37
N ALA A 9 3.27 18.13 -5.57
CA ALA A 9 3.69 18.48 -4.21
C ALA A 9 4.64 19.68 -4.21
N GLU A 10 5.65 19.67 -5.09
CA GLU A 10 6.61 20.78 -5.20
C GLU A 10 5.93 22.06 -5.67
N ALA A 11 5.03 21.97 -6.66
CA ALA A 11 4.29 23.12 -7.14
C ALA A 11 3.45 23.77 -6.02
N LEU A 12 2.75 22.94 -5.22
CA LEU A 12 2.00 23.43 -4.07
C LEU A 12 2.92 24.14 -3.05
N LEU A 13 3.99 23.46 -2.63
CA LEU A 13 4.92 23.99 -1.63
C LEU A 13 5.63 25.30 -2.07
N GLN A 14 5.79 25.50 -3.37
CA GLN A 14 6.36 26.73 -3.93
C GLN A 14 5.37 27.90 -3.93
N HIS A 15 4.08 27.62 -4.19
CA HIS A 15 3.05 28.64 -4.33
C HIS A 15 2.36 28.99 -3.01
N GLU A 16 2.29 28.05 -2.06
CA GLU A 16 1.60 28.22 -0.79
C GLU A 16 2.57 28.05 0.38
N PRO A 17 3.17 29.15 0.87
CA PRO A 17 4.04 29.13 2.03
C PRO A 17 3.28 28.63 3.27
N GLY A 18 3.76 27.54 3.86
CA GLY A 18 3.13 26.89 5.01
C GLY A 18 2.34 25.63 4.66
N ALA A 19 2.10 25.36 3.37
CA ALA A 19 1.53 24.10 2.92
C ALA A 19 2.42 22.90 3.29
N LYS A 20 1.80 21.76 3.53
CA LYS A 20 2.47 20.49 3.80
C LYS A 20 2.10 19.49 2.71
N ALA A 21 3.07 18.69 2.29
CA ALA A 21 2.84 17.60 1.35
C ALA A 21 3.40 16.30 1.92
N VAL A 22 2.57 15.26 1.96
CA VAL A 22 2.93 13.93 2.47
C VAL A 22 2.51 12.87 1.46
N SER A 23 3.37 11.89 1.25
CA SER A 23 3.12 10.76 0.35
C SER A 23 3.31 9.44 1.09
N VAL A 24 2.36 8.52 0.91
CA VAL A 24 2.36 7.18 1.53
C VAL A 24 2.10 6.13 0.45
N ALA A 25 2.94 5.10 0.41
CA ALA A 25 2.83 3.97 -0.50
C ALA A 25 3.36 2.68 0.15
N THR A 26 3.13 1.52 -0.45
CA THR A 26 3.83 0.30 -0.04
C THR A 26 5.27 0.27 -0.58
N GLU A 27 5.55 0.96 -1.70
CA GLU A 27 6.84 0.97 -2.36
C GLU A 27 7.51 2.35 -2.32
N ALA A 28 8.82 2.35 -2.11
CA ALA A 28 9.65 3.57 -2.06
C ALA A 28 9.50 4.45 -3.31
N MET A 29 9.55 3.83 -4.50
CA MET A 29 9.48 4.57 -5.75
C MET A 29 8.17 5.36 -5.88
N SER A 30 7.04 4.74 -5.54
CA SER A 30 5.72 5.39 -5.58
C SER A 30 5.64 6.57 -4.61
N ALA A 31 6.08 6.38 -3.36
CA ALA A 31 6.09 7.45 -2.36
C ALA A 31 7.00 8.62 -2.75
N ILE A 32 8.22 8.33 -3.22
CA ILE A 32 9.23 9.34 -3.58
C ILE A 32 8.79 10.17 -4.78
N ILE A 33 8.27 9.53 -5.84
CA ILE A 33 7.80 10.26 -7.03
C ILE A 33 6.66 11.21 -6.68
N MET A 34 5.73 10.81 -5.82
CA MET A 34 4.61 11.67 -5.43
C MET A 34 5.02 12.80 -4.48
N ALA A 35 5.99 12.56 -3.59
CA ALA A 35 6.49 13.57 -2.67
C ALA A 35 7.36 14.62 -3.36
N GLY A 36 8.08 14.24 -4.42
CA GLY A 36 9.08 15.09 -5.04
C GLY A 36 10.22 15.42 -4.07
N HIS A 37 10.83 16.61 -4.23
CA HIS A 37 11.96 17.03 -3.42
C HIS A 37 11.55 17.71 -2.09
N GLY A 38 10.34 18.24 -2.01
CA GLY A 38 9.92 19.10 -0.89
C GLY A 38 8.92 18.46 0.07
N GLY A 39 8.26 17.36 -0.32
CA GLY A 39 7.29 16.66 0.52
C GLY A 39 7.91 15.65 1.47
N GLY A 40 7.11 15.06 2.35
CA GLY A 40 7.46 13.89 3.14
C GLY A 40 7.09 12.60 2.40
N ALA A 41 7.94 11.59 2.39
CA ALA A 41 7.65 10.29 1.77
C ALA A 41 7.83 9.14 2.76
N PHE A 42 6.85 8.24 2.79
CA PHE A 42 6.86 7.05 3.66
C PHE A 42 6.47 5.81 2.87
N TRP A 43 7.17 4.70 3.13
CA TRP A 43 6.92 3.39 2.48
C TRP A 43 7.24 2.24 3.42
N LEU A 44 6.95 1.01 2.99
CA LEU A 44 7.26 -0.20 3.76
C LEU A 44 8.69 -0.68 3.50
N ASP A 45 9.44 -0.92 4.56
CA ASP A 45 10.72 -1.62 4.52
C ASP A 45 10.53 -3.10 4.17
N SER A 46 11.25 -3.59 3.17
CA SER A 46 11.17 -4.97 2.69
C SER A 46 11.68 -6.02 3.70
N ALA A 47 12.57 -5.64 4.59
CA ALA A 47 13.18 -6.57 5.55
C ALA A 47 12.32 -6.76 6.81
N ARG A 48 11.68 -5.68 7.28
CA ARG A 48 10.96 -5.66 8.57
C ARG A 48 9.46 -5.43 8.42
N CYS A 49 9.01 -5.09 7.22
CA CYS A 49 7.64 -4.68 6.94
C CYS A 49 7.16 -3.55 7.87
N GLY A 50 8.08 -2.65 8.23
CA GLY A 50 7.82 -1.44 9.00
C GLY A 50 7.76 -0.23 8.07
N TRP A 51 7.22 0.88 8.57
CA TRP A 51 7.25 2.15 7.85
C TRP A 51 8.61 2.80 7.95
N GLU A 52 9.12 3.27 6.82
CA GLU A 52 10.38 3.98 6.74
C GLU A 52 10.29 5.22 5.87
N THR A 53 11.32 6.05 5.94
CA THR A 53 11.55 7.22 5.11
C THR A 53 13.05 7.32 4.78
N SER A 54 13.41 8.22 3.90
CA SER A 54 14.82 8.49 3.58
C SER A 54 15.40 9.59 4.48
N PRO A 55 16.70 9.55 4.82
CA PRO A 55 17.40 10.68 5.43
C PRO A 55 17.30 11.98 4.62
N TYR A 56 16.93 11.90 3.35
CA TYR A 56 16.64 13.05 2.51
C TYR A 56 15.39 13.82 2.99
N TYR A 57 14.34 13.11 3.42
CA TYR A 57 13.08 13.72 3.88
C TYR A 57 13.08 13.98 5.39
N ALA A 58 13.73 13.13 6.16
CA ALA A 58 13.89 13.31 7.59
C ALA A 58 15.23 12.70 8.03
N PRO A 59 16.08 13.45 8.77
CA PRO A 59 17.39 12.94 9.22
C PRO A 59 17.29 11.62 10.00
N GLU A 60 16.23 11.47 10.77
CA GLU A 60 15.88 10.27 11.53
C GLU A 60 14.41 9.90 11.30
N VAL A 61 14.10 8.61 11.48
CA VAL A 61 12.70 8.17 11.43
C VAL A 61 11.89 8.88 12.53
N PRO A 62 10.84 9.62 12.19
CA PRO A 62 10.04 10.33 13.19
C PRO A 62 9.52 9.41 14.30
N GLU A 63 9.48 9.90 15.55
CA GLU A 63 9.11 9.07 16.71
C GLU A 63 7.72 8.43 16.58
N TRP A 64 6.77 9.10 15.95
CA TRP A 64 5.45 8.52 15.72
C TRP A 64 5.49 7.33 14.74
N VAL A 65 6.38 7.37 13.74
CA VAL A 65 6.63 6.25 12.82
C VAL A 65 7.33 5.11 13.56
N ALA A 66 8.37 5.43 14.34
CA ALA A 66 9.08 4.45 15.16
C ALA A 66 8.14 3.75 16.16
N ARG A 67 7.21 4.47 16.76
CA ARG A 67 6.17 3.91 17.65
C ARG A 67 5.23 2.99 16.87
N SER A 68 4.71 3.41 15.72
CA SER A 68 3.85 2.57 14.86
C SER A 68 4.55 1.26 14.47
N ASN A 69 5.86 1.32 14.22
CA ASN A 69 6.67 0.15 13.90
C ASN A 69 6.86 -0.78 15.12
N ARG A 70 7.09 -0.23 16.33
CA ARG A 70 7.20 -1.03 17.56
C ARG A 70 5.90 -1.75 17.89
N GLU A 71 4.78 -1.08 17.69
CA GLU A 71 3.44 -1.64 17.90
C GLU A 71 3.03 -2.62 16.79
N ARG A 72 3.79 -2.70 15.71
CA ARG A 72 3.54 -3.56 14.54
C ARG A 72 2.10 -3.41 14.00
N TYR A 73 1.58 -2.20 14.07
CA TYR A 73 0.18 -1.92 13.77
C TYR A 73 -0.24 -2.33 12.35
N ASN A 74 0.64 -2.11 11.36
CA ASN A 74 0.41 -2.51 9.98
C ASN A 74 0.23 -4.03 9.82
N LEU A 75 0.92 -4.86 10.62
CA LEU A 75 0.81 -6.31 10.52
C LEU A 75 -0.53 -6.86 11.01
N SER A 76 -1.26 -6.10 11.80
CA SER A 76 -2.62 -6.47 12.23
C SER A 76 -3.62 -6.59 11.07
N TYR A 77 -3.31 -5.97 9.94
CA TYR A 77 -4.13 -6.06 8.73
C TYR A 77 -3.91 -7.36 7.92
N ILE A 78 -2.83 -8.11 8.21
CA ILE A 78 -2.57 -9.39 7.53
C ILE A 78 -3.55 -10.43 8.04
N ALA A 79 -4.55 -10.75 7.23
CA ALA A 79 -5.48 -11.82 7.55
C ALA A 79 -4.86 -13.21 7.23
N PRO A 80 -5.22 -14.26 7.99
CA PRO A 80 -4.81 -15.63 7.67
C PRO A 80 -5.27 -16.12 6.30
N GLU A 81 -6.39 -15.59 5.83
CA GLU A 81 -7.01 -15.92 4.55
C GLU A 81 -7.54 -14.65 3.90
N TRP A 82 -7.40 -14.56 2.59
CA TRP A 82 -8.10 -13.54 1.82
C TRP A 82 -9.54 -14.02 1.56
N ARG A 83 -10.51 -13.31 2.09
CA ARG A 83 -11.94 -13.53 1.83
C ARG A 83 -12.43 -12.45 0.90
N THR A 84 -13.05 -12.86 -0.21
CA THR A 84 -13.63 -11.92 -1.17
C THR A 84 -14.74 -11.09 -0.55
N LEU A 85 -14.89 -9.87 -1.02
CA LEU A 85 -15.92 -8.93 -0.55
C LEU A 85 -17.33 -9.45 -0.84
N TYR A 86 -17.50 -10.09 -1.99
CA TYR A 86 -18.79 -10.63 -2.44
C TYR A 86 -18.75 -12.14 -2.64
N GLU A 87 -19.93 -12.74 -2.79
CA GLU A 87 -20.07 -14.15 -3.16
C GLU A 87 -19.68 -14.38 -4.62
N LYS A 88 -19.28 -15.62 -4.93
CA LYS A 88 -18.78 -16.06 -6.26
C LYS A 88 -19.58 -15.54 -7.46
N GLY A 89 -20.91 -15.54 -7.36
CA GLY A 89 -21.80 -15.14 -8.45
C GLY A 89 -21.77 -13.64 -8.80
N ARG A 90 -21.05 -12.82 -8.05
CA ARG A 90 -20.86 -11.41 -8.30
C ARG A 90 -19.63 -11.08 -9.13
N TYR A 91 -18.70 -12.03 -9.29
CA TYR A 91 -17.45 -11.86 -10.01
C TYR A 91 -17.57 -12.34 -11.44
N LEU A 92 -16.95 -11.61 -12.37
CA LEU A 92 -16.90 -11.96 -13.79
C LEU A 92 -15.89 -13.09 -14.04
N ASN A 93 -14.77 -13.05 -13.31
CA ASN A 93 -13.64 -13.96 -13.50
C ASN A 93 -13.63 -15.05 -12.44
N THR A 94 -14.38 -16.12 -12.64
CA THR A 94 -14.52 -17.20 -11.65
C THR A 94 -13.76 -18.46 -11.98
N ARG A 95 -12.94 -18.48 -13.03
CA ARG A 95 -12.25 -19.69 -13.52
C ARG A 95 -11.37 -20.36 -12.47
N ASN A 96 -10.73 -19.56 -11.60
CA ASN A 96 -9.80 -20.04 -10.59
C ASN A 96 -10.29 -19.78 -9.15
N TRP A 97 -11.60 -19.61 -8.97
CA TRP A 97 -12.19 -19.27 -7.66
C TRP A 97 -11.74 -20.19 -6.51
N ASP A 98 -11.63 -21.49 -6.78
CA ASP A 98 -11.28 -22.48 -5.75
C ASP A 98 -9.78 -22.54 -5.45
N ILE A 99 -8.95 -21.87 -6.24
CA ILE A 99 -7.49 -22.01 -6.19
C ILE A 99 -6.87 -20.98 -5.24
N VAL A 100 -7.52 -19.84 -5.06
CA VAL A 100 -6.85 -18.60 -4.76
C VAL A 100 -6.90 -18.18 -3.31
N LEU A 101 -8.05 -18.24 -2.70
CA LEU A 101 -8.31 -17.48 -1.50
C LEU A 101 -7.92 -18.17 -0.19
N THR A 102 -7.60 -19.45 -0.20
CA THR A 102 -7.42 -20.18 1.05
C THR A 102 -5.97 -20.37 1.48
N GLY A 103 -4.99 -20.00 0.65
CA GLY A 103 -3.59 -20.33 0.97
C GLY A 103 -3.33 -21.83 1.19
N LYS A 104 -4.38 -22.61 1.29
CA LYS A 104 -4.33 -24.07 1.41
C LYS A 104 -4.16 -24.65 0.02
N SER A 105 -2.99 -25.22 -0.23
CA SER A 105 -2.83 -26.15 -1.34
C SER A 105 -3.95 -27.18 -1.25
N ARG A 106 -4.84 -27.21 -2.24
CA ARG A 106 -5.65 -28.39 -2.45
C ARG A 106 -4.68 -29.55 -2.54
N LYS A 107 -4.80 -30.52 -1.67
CA LYS A 107 -4.12 -31.83 -1.80
C LYS A 107 -4.80 -32.60 -2.93
N ASP A 108 -4.79 -32.04 -4.12
CA ASP A 108 -5.02 -32.84 -5.31
C ASP A 108 -3.68 -33.48 -5.65
N LYS A 109 -3.66 -34.77 -5.58
CA LYS A 109 -2.52 -35.67 -5.64
C LYS A 109 -1.82 -35.70 -7.00
N ASP A 110 -2.29 -34.95 -7.98
CA ASP A 110 -1.84 -35.05 -9.35
C ASP A 110 -1.60 -33.65 -9.90
N GLU A 111 -0.33 -33.25 -9.98
CA GLU A 111 0.32 -32.07 -10.54
C GLU A 111 0.70 -31.00 -9.50
N PRO A 112 2.01 -30.70 -9.39
CA PRO A 112 2.45 -29.46 -8.74
C PRO A 112 2.08 -28.32 -9.66
N GLY A 113 1.06 -27.55 -9.31
CA GLY A 113 0.70 -26.34 -10.01
C GLY A 113 1.91 -25.39 -10.07
N GLU A 114 2.59 -25.38 -11.18
CA GLU A 114 3.55 -24.36 -11.56
C GLU A 114 2.83 -23.02 -11.54
N GLY A 115 3.25 -22.12 -10.64
CA GLY A 115 2.88 -20.71 -10.68
C GLY A 115 2.22 -20.13 -9.44
N ARG A 116 2.09 -20.83 -8.33
CA ARG A 116 1.59 -20.22 -7.09
C ARG A 116 2.66 -19.41 -6.39
N LEU A 117 2.37 -18.13 -6.22
CA LEU A 117 3.16 -17.23 -5.39
C LEU A 117 3.10 -17.71 -3.92
N LYS A 118 4.23 -18.19 -3.38
CA LYS A 118 4.33 -18.46 -1.95
C LYS A 118 4.62 -17.14 -1.23
N LEU A 119 3.61 -16.59 -0.56
CA LEU A 119 3.78 -15.44 0.31
C LEU A 119 4.48 -15.90 1.60
N THR A 120 5.80 -15.79 1.63
CA THR A 120 6.63 -16.33 2.72
C THR A 120 6.91 -15.31 3.81
N SER A 121 6.99 -14.04 3.45
CA SER A 121 7.25 -12.93 4.38
C SER A 121 5.99 -12.11 4.65
N ASP A 122 6.00 -11.35 5.75
CA ASP A 122 4.94 -10.39 6.03
C ASP A 122 4.91 -9.26 4.99
N TYR A 123 6.07 -8.91 4.43
CA TYR A 123 6.17 -7.95 3.34
C TYR A 123 5.48 -8.45 2.06
N ASP A 124 5.70 -9.72 1.67
CA ASP A 124 4.98 -10.31 0.53
C ASP A 124 3.47 -10.30 0.76
N LYS A 125 3.02 -10.66 1.96
CA LYS A 125 1.59 -10.61 2.30
C LYS A 125 1.03 -9.20 2.18
N MET A 126 1.81 -8.17 2.54
CA MET A 126 1.40 -6.77 2.33
C MET A 126 1.30 -6.40 0.86
N LEU A 127 2.25 -6.82 0.03
CA LEU A 127 2.27 -6.44 -1.38
C LEU A 127 1.24 -7.17 -2.25
N TYR A 128 0.93 -8.41 -1.90
CA TYR A 128 0.13 -9.31 -2.74
C TYR A 128 -1.25 -9.64 -2.17
N THR A 129 -1.71 -8.89 -1.17
CA THR A 129 -3.05 -9.01 -0.60
C THR A 129 -3.67 -7.63 -0.31
N PRO A 130 -4.95 -7.54 0.00
CA PRO A 130 -5.61 -6.29 0.41
C PRO A 130 -5.00 -5.62 1.64
N ALA A 131 -4.22 -6.37 2.44
CA ALA A 131 -3.58 -5.85 3.65
C ALA A 131 -2.71 -4.62 3.37
N GLY A 132 -2.00 -4.59 2.23
CA GLY A 132 -1.15 -3.47 1.87
C GLY A 132 -1.91 -2.16 1.69
N ASN A 133 -3.00 -2.17 0.92
CA ASN A 133 -3.82 -0.97 0.76
C ASN A 133 -4.42 -0.53 2.11
N THR A 134 -4.89 -1.47 2.93
CA THR A 134 -5.43 -1.17 4.26
C THR A 134 -4.35 -0.57 5.18
N ALA A 135 -3.13 -1.11 5.13
CA ALA A 135 -1.99 -0.58 5.88
C ALA A 135 -1.63 0.86 5.44
N VAL A 136 -1.58 1.11 4.13
CA VAL A 136 -1.34 2.46 3.56
C VAL A 136 -2.39 3.44 4.06
N LEU A 137 -3.67 3.09 4.00
CA LEU A 137 -4.76 3.94 4.48
C LEU A 137 -4.69 4.17 5.99
N GLY A 138 -4.36 3.13 6.76
CA GLY A 138 -4.17 3.23 8.21
C GLY A 138 -3.01 4.17 8.58
N PHE A 139 -1.90 4.10 7.87
CA PHE A 139 -0.76 4.97 8.07
C PHE A 139 -1.03 6.40 7.59
N ALA A 140 -1.74 6.58 6.47
CA ALA A 140 -2.17 7.87 5.98
C ALA A 140 -3.03 8.63 7.01
N LYS A 141 -3.94 7.93 7.70
CA LYS A 141 -4.72 8.51 8.81
C LYS A 141 -3.83 8.98 9.96
N GLN A 142 -2.79 8.22 10.30
CA GLN A 142 -1.80 8.64 11.29
C GLN A 142 -1.04 9.87 10.82
N ALA A 143 -0.61 9.90 9.54
CA ALA A 143 0.08 11.04 8.96
C ALA A 143 -0.77 12.32 8.99
N ILE A 144 -2.06 12.25 8.66
CA ILE A 144 -2.99 13.39 8.77
C ILE A 144 -2.91 13.98 10.17
N ALA A 145 -3.04 13.14 11.20
CA ALA A 145 -3.03 13.60 12.59
C ALA A 145 -1.67 14.17 13.03
N GLN A 146 -0.57 13.53 12.62
CA GLN A 146 0.79 13.92 13.05
C GLN A 146 1.27 15.19 12.37
N PHE A 147 0.98 15.35 11.08
CA PHE A 147 1.31 16.56 10.33
C PHE A 147 0.25 17.66 10.46
N LYS A 148 -0.88 17.35 11.12
CA LYS A 148 -2.04 18.26 11.23
C LYS A 148 -2.48 18.75 9.84
N LEU A 149 -2.64 17.84 8.91
CA LEU A 149 -3.04 18.17 7.55
C LEU A 149 -4.48 18.69 7.57
N GLY A 150 -4.69 19.85 6.94
CA GLY A 150 -5.99 20.51 6.87
C GLY A 150 -6.44 21.18 8.18
N ASP A 151 -5.55 21.40 9.14
CA ASP A 151 -5.88 21.98 10.46
C ASP A 151 -5.85 23.52 10.46
N ASP A 152 -5.37 24.12 9.37
CA ASP A 152 -5.29 25.55 9.18
C ASP A 152 -5.91 26.00 7.85
N ALA A 153 -5.80 27.28 7.49
CA ALA A 153 -6.37 27.82 6.25
C ALA A 153 -5.50 27.54 5.00
N THR A 154 -4.30 27.01 5.18
CA THR A 154 -3.37 26.70 4.08
C THR A 154 -3.70 25.33 3.51
N PRO A 155 -3.80 25.17 2.17
CA PRO A 155 -4.07 23.86 1.59
C PRO A 155 -2.88 22.92 1.77
N ASP A 156 -3.15 21.71 2.22
CA ASP A 156 -2.16 20.63 2.32
C ASP A 156 -2.41 19.56 1.25
N LEU A 157 -1.40 18.74 0.95
CA LEU A 157 -1.48 17.64 -0.01
C LEU A 157 -1.13 16.32 0.67
N LEU A 158 -2.06 15.37 0.61
CA LEU A 158 -1.80 13.98 0.97
C LEU A 158 -1.92 13.09 -0.27
N ASN A 159 -0.81 12.51 -0.68
CA ASN A 159 -0.76 11.51 -1.75
C ASN A 159 -0.80 10.11 -1.14
N ILE A 160 -1.79 9.31 -1.56
CA ILE A 160 -1.94 7.92 -1.14
C ILE A 160 -1.84 7.04 -2.37
N CYS A 161 -0.81 6.19 -2.44
CA CYS A 161 -0.67 5.22 -3.52
C CYS A 161 -1.16 3.85 -3.07
N LEU A 162 -2.25 3.39 -3.66
CA LEU A 162 -2.76 2.03 -3.48
C LEU A 162 -2.15 1.13 -4.56
N ASP A 163 -0.89 0.75 -4.42
CA ASP A 163 -0.10 0.06 -5.43
C ASP A 163 -0.19 -1.48 -5.39
N THR A 164 -0.87 -2.06 -4.39
CA THR A 164 -1.08 -3.51 -4.32
C THR A 164 -1.87 -4.11 -5.50
N PRO A 165 -2.87 -3.44 -6.13
CA PRO A 165 -3.56 -4.01 -7.31
C PRO A 165 -2.61 -4.32 -8.46
N ARG A 166 -1.55 -3.51 -8.67
CA ARG A 166 -0.53 -3.78 -9.67
C ARG A 166 0.22 -5.08 -9.37
N ARG A 167 0.67 -5.25 -8.12
CA ARG A 167 1.39 -6.46 -7.69
C ARG A 167 0.52 -7.70 -7.77
N ILE A 168 -0.75 -7.58 -7.39
CA ILE A 168 -1.72 -8.66 -7.48
C ILE A 168 -1.95 -9.04 -8.95
N SER A 169 -2.07 -8.06 -9.84
CA SER A 169 -2.22 -8.31 -11.27
C SER A 169 -1.01 -9.00 -11.90
N GLU A 170 0.21 -8.59 -11.50
CA GLU A 170 1.45 -9.26 -11.92
C GLU A 170 1.54 -10.71 -11.45
N ALA A 171 1.03 -11.00 -10.24
CA ALA A 171 1.15 -12.31 -9.61
C ALA A 171 0.06 -13.31 -10.03
N TYR A 172 -1.18 -12.85 -10.14
CA TYR A 172 -2.35 -13.70 -10.35
C TYR A 172 -2.95 -13.55 -11.74
N GLY A 173 -2.49 -12.58 -12.50
CA GLY A 173 -3.00 -12.22 -13.83
C GLY A 173 -4.11 -11.17 -13.77
N PRO A 174 -4.23 -10.34 -14.84
CA PRO A 174 -5.15 -9.21 -14.86
C PRO A 174 -6.64 -9.60 -14.84
N GLU A 175 -6.95 -10.83 -15.25
CA GLU A 175 -8.32 -11.37 -15.27
C GLU A 175 -8.60 -12.29 -14.08
N SER A 176 -7.82 -12.17 -13.00
CA SER A 176 -8.02 -12.99 -11.81
C SER A 176 -9.12 -12.42 -10.91
N VAL A 177 -9.75 -13.29 -10.13
CA VAL A 177 -10.74 -12.88 -9.13
C VAL A 177 -10.12 -11.99 -8.05
N GLU A 178 -8.84 -12.17 -7.78
CA GLU A 178 -8.08 -11.35 -6.85
C GLU A 178 -7.99 -9.90 -7.31
N VAL A 179 -7.70 -9.69 -8.58
CA VAL A 179 -7.66 -8.35 -9.16
C VAL A 179 -9.03 -7.72 -9.11
N GLU A 180 -10.07 -8.44 -9.50
CA GLU A 180 -11.45 -7.95 -9.46
C GLU A 180 -11.86 -7.59 -8.03
N ASP A 181 -11.57 -8.45 -7.05
CA ASP A 181 -11.87 -8.21 -5.64
C ASP A 181 -11.10 -7.02 -5.09
N MET A 182 -9.82 -6.87 -5.46
CA MET A 182 -9.02 -5.71 -5.08
C MET A 182 -9.60 -4.39 -5.60
N TYR A 183 -10.13 -4.35 -6.80
CA TYR A 183 -10.81 -3.17 -7.29
C TYR A 183 -12.08 -2.87 -6.50
N TYR A 184 -12.91 -3.87 -6.20
CA TYR A 184 -14.07 -3.68 -5.33
C TYR A 184 -13.68 -3.15 -3.96
N LEU A 185 -12.67 -3.78 -3.31
CA LEU A 185 -12.17 -3.34 -2.01
C LEU A 185 -11.57 -1.93 -2.05
N SER A 186 -10.92 -1.54 -3.12
CA SER A 186 -10.37 -0.17 -3.27
C SER A 186 -11.48 0.87 -3.45
N LEU A 187 -12.56 0.53 -4.17
CA LEU A 187 -13.66 1.45 -4.45
C LEU A 187 -14.58 1.71 -3.25
N ILE A 188 -14.65 0.79 -2.28
CA ILE A 188 -15.45 1.02 -1.07
C ILE A 188 -14.86 2.09 -0.14
N HIS A 189 -13.62 2.53 -0.39
CA HIS A 189 -12.96 3.59 0.38
C HIS A 189 -13.09 4.97 -0.28
N ILE A 190 -13.71 5.06 -1.46
CA ILE A 190 -14.03 6.28 -2.16
C ILE A 190 -15.49 6.66 -1.88
#